data_77bce0253a6db3aeb8ddde4ade565458
#
_entry.id   77bce0253a6db3aeb8ddde4ade565458
#
_cell.length_a   1.000
_cell.length_b   1.000
_cell.length_c   1.000
_cell.angle_alpha   90.00
_cell.angle_beta   90.00
_cell.angle_gamma   90.00
#
_symmetry.space_group_name_H-M   'P 1'
#
loop_
_entity.id
_entity.type
_entity.pdbx_description
1 polymer ?
#
loop_
_entity_poly.entity_id
_entity_poly.type
_entity_poly.pdbx_seq_one_letter_code
_entity_poly.pdbx_strand_id
1 'polypeptide(L)' 'EFPVLRLYCIVYFEDKNRLELLSSHELFHTRNKNRPAKIAGIAMGREETVDLLLFMAEKAQEEGRNPANPRELML' A
#
# COMPACT_ATOMS: atom_id res chain seq x y z
N GLU A 1 27.37 6.72 10.77
CA GLU A 1 26.06 7.14 10.36
C GLU A 1 25.10 5.97 10.21
N PHE A 2 23.90 6.13 10.66
CA PHE A 2 22.95 5.03 10.70
C PHE A 2 22.07 5.02 9.46
N PRO A 3 21.85 3.85 8.88
CA PRO A 3 20.83 3.77 7.84
C PRO A 3 19.49 4.07 8.46
N VAL A 4 18.74 4.94 7.82
CA VAL A 4 17.41 5.28 8.28
C VAL A 4 16.43 4.39 7.53
N LEU A 5 15.75 3.54 8.29
CA LEU A 5 14.70 2.73 7.69
C LEU A 5 13.50 3.62 7.41
N ARG A 6 13.08 3.63 6.17
CA ARG A 6 11.94 4.43 5.79
C ARG A 6 10.66 3.68 6.05
N LEU A 7 9.69 4.43 6.56
CA LEU A 7 8.35 3.92 6.68
C LEU A 7 7.69 3.98 5.32
N TYR A 8 7.14 2.87 4.88
CA TYR A 8 6.43 2.78 3.62
C TYR A 8 4.96 2.50 3.88
N CYS A 9 4.13 3.02 3.00
CA CYS A 9 2.69 2.84 3.07
C CYS A 9 2.20 2.19 1.80
N ILE A 10 1.28 1.26 1.95
CA ILE A 10 0.49 0.77 0.83
C ILE A 10 -0.74 1.64 0.78
N VAL A 11 -0.89 2.40 -0.28
CA VAL A 11 -1.96 3.38 -0.40
C VAL A 11 -2.89 2.99 -1.53
N TYR A 12 -4.18 2.98 -1.22
CA TYR A 12 -5.20 2.69 -2.22
C TYR A 12 -5.84 4.00 -2.68
N PHE A 13 -5.78 4.25 -3.98
CA PHE A 13 -6.40 5.41 -4.60
C PHE A 13 -7.70 4.98 -5.27
N GLU A 14 -8.80 5.42 -4.71
CA GLU A 14 -10.13 5.01 -5.17
C GLU A 14 -10.44 5.49 -6.58
N ASP A 15 -9.97 6.68 -6.91
CA ASP A 15 -10.29 7.28 -8.20
C ASP A 15 -9.82 6.45 -9.39
N LYS A 16 -8.73 5.70 -9.22
CA LYS A 16 -8.17 4.89 -10.29
C LYS A 16 -8.10 3.40 -9.96
N ASN A 17 -8.65 3.03 -8.82
CA ASN A 17 -8.60 1.64 -8.34
C ASN A 17 -7.16 1.12 -8.38
N ARG A 18 -6.29 1.79 -7.62
CA ARG A 18 -4.86 1.56 -7.73
C ARG A 18 -4.21 1.48 -6.37
N LEU A 19 -3.28 0.54 -6.21
CA LEU A 19 -2.42 0.50 -5.04
C LEU A 19 -1.04 1.03 -5.43
N GLU A 20 -0.48 1.85 -4.55
CA GLU A 20 0.88 2.36 -4.74
C GLU A 20 1.64 2.22 -3.44
N LEU A 21 2.93 1.91 -3.57
CA LEU A 21 3.83 1.86 -2.42
C LEU A 21 4.54 3.20 -2.33
N LEU A 22 4.25 3.94 -1.27
CA LEU A 22 4.81 5.26 -1.08
C LEU A 22 5.58 5.31 0.23
N SER A 23 6.73 5.97 0.23
CA SER A 23 7.39 6.28 1.48
C SER A 23 6.56 7.31 2.22
N SER A 24 6.75 7.41 3.53
CA SER A 24 6.04 8.42 4.31
C SER A 24 6.31 9.82 3.78
N HIS A 25 7.54 10.03 3.30
CA HIS A 25 7.91 11.32 2.70
C HIS A 25 7.07 11.61 1.45
N GLU A 26 6.95 10.62 0.58
CA GLU A 26 6.15 10.78 -0.65
C GLU A 26 4.67 10.96 -0.35
N LEU A 27 4.19 10.29 0.68
CA LEU A 27 2.78 10.37 1.03
C LEU A 27 2.37 11.79 1.38
N PHE A 28 3.25 12.50 2.07
CA PHE A 28 2.96 13.86 2.48
C PHE A 28 3.32 14.91 1.44
N HIS A 29 3.81 14.47 0.27
CA HIS A 29 4.12 15.40 -0.80
C HIS A 29 2.86 15.91 -1.45
N THR A 30 2.95 17.10 -1.99
CA THR A 30 1.79 17.84 -2.46
C THR A 30 0.95 17.15 -3.49
N ARG A 31 1.57 16.35 -4.36
CA ARG A 31 0.83 15.75 -5.46
C ARG A 31 -0.27 14.81 -5.01
N ASN A 32 -0.20 14.33 -3.76
CA ASN A 32 -1.18 13.38 -3.25
C ASN A 32 -2.18 14.00 -2.30
N LYS A 33 -2.08 15.29 -2.05
CA LYS A 33 -2.86 15.92 -1.00
C LYS A 33 -4.35 15.91 -1.22
N ASN A 34 -4.77 16.03 -2.46
CA ASN A 34 -6.18 16.22 -2.78
C ASN A 34 -6.82 14.99 -3.42
N ARG A 35 -6.13 13.86 -3.38
CA ARG A 35 -6.67 12.64 -3.94
C ARG A 35 -7.28 11.79 -2.83
N PRO A 36 -8.48 11.24 -3.05
CA PRO A 36 -9.03 10.28 -2.08
C PRO A 36 -8.12 9.08 -1.96
N ALA A 37 -7.65 8.82 -0.76
CA ALA A 37 -6.70 7.75 -0.56
C ALA A 37 -6.94 7.08 0.78
N LYS A 38 -6.71 5.78 0.81
CA LYS A 38 -6.80 4.99 2.04
C LYS A 38 -5.49 4.28 2.26
N ILE A 39 -5.02 4.29 3.49
CA ILE A 39 -3.81 3.56 3.82
C ILE A 39 -4.21 2.12 4.12
N ALA A 40 -3.73 1.22 3.28
CA ALA A 40 -4.03 -0.21 3.41
C ALA A 40 -3.06 -0.92 4.33
N GLY A 41 -1.84 -0.39 4.46
CA GLY A 41 -0.85 -1.01 5.31
C GLY A 41 0.36 -0.13 5.47
N ILE A 42 1.12 -0.37 6.52
CA ILE A 42 2.33 0.38 6.85
C ILE A 42 3.40 -0.64 7.22
N ALA A 43 4.59 -0.44 6.69
CA ALA A 43 5.69 -1.35 6.99
C ALA A 43 7.01 -0.59 6.99
N MET A 44 8.01 -1.18 7.65
CA MET A 44 9.34 -0.61 7.72
C MET A 44 10.16 -1.17 6.58
N GLY A 45 10.54 -0.30 5.66
CA GLY A 45 11.37 -0.71 4.54
C GLY A 45 10.57 -1.34 3.41
N ARG A 46 11.22 -1.36 2.25
CA ARG A 46 10.55 -1.79 1.03
C ARG A 46 10.24 -3.28 1.02
N GLU A 47 11.17 -4.09 1.53
CA GLU A 47 10.97 -5.53 1.54
C GLU A 47 9.77 -5.94 2.39
N GLU A 48 9.67 -5.34 3.56
CA GLU A 48 8.55 -5.62 4.45
C GLU A 48 7.23 -5.21 3.82
N THR A 49 7.26 -4.12 3.07
CA THR A 49 6.06 -3.64 2.39
C THR A 49 5.61 -4.62 1.32
N VAL A 50 6.57 -5.17 0.57
CA VAL A 50 6.25 -6.18 -0.45
C VAL A 50 5.69 -7.42 0.22
N ASP A 51 6.29 -7.86 1.33
CA ASP A 51 5.79 -9.01 2.06
C ASP A 51 4.35 -8.80 2.55
N LEU A 52 4.07 -7.60 3.02
CA LEU A 52 2.72 -7.27 3.46
C LEU A 52 1.72 -7.33 2.30
N LEU A 53 2.14 -6.82 1.14
CA LEU A 53 1.28 -6.86 -0.04
C LEU A 53 1.00 -8.30 -0.46
N LEU A 54 2.03 -9.14 -0.42
CA LEU A 54 1.85 -10.56 -0.73
C LEU A 54 0.91 -11.22 0.25
N PHE A 55 1.03 -10.90 1.53
CA PHE A 55 0.11 -11.41 2.54
C PHE A 55 -1.32 -11.02 2.23
N MET A 56 -1.54 -9.75 1.84
CA MET A 56 -2.87 -9.29 1.48
C MET A 56 -3.43 -10.05 0.28
N ALA A 57 -2.58 -10.32 -0.71
CA ALA A 57 -3.00 -11.06 -1.89
C ALA A 57 -3.38 -12.50 -1.54
N GLU A 58 -2.59 -13.15 -0.70
CA GLU A 58 -2.89 -14.50 -0.25
C GLU A 58 -4.20 -14.57 0.51
N LYS A 59 -4.42 -13.58 1.37
CA LYS A 59 -5.63 -13.51 2.16
C LYS A 59 -6.85 -13.35 1.26
N ALA A 60 -6.74 -12.46 0.27
CA ALA A 60 -7.81 -12.25 -0.68
C ALA A 60 -8.14 -13.55 -1.41
N GLN A 61 -7.12 -14.27 -1.85
CA GLN A 61 -7.32 -15.50 -2.58
C GLN A 61 -8.00 -16.56 -1.72
N GLU A 62 -7.57 -16.68 -0.47
CA GLU A 62 -8.19 -17.63 0.47
C GLU A 62 -9.66 -17.32 0.69
N GLU A 63 -10.02 -16.05 0.64
CA GLU A 63 -11.40 -15.62 0.88
C GLU A 63 -12.22 -15.52 -0.40
N GLY A 64 -11.68 -15.99 -1.52
CA GLY A 64 -12.42 -15.99 -2.77
C GLY A 64 -12.48 -14.64 -3.48
N ARG A 65 -11.63 -13.69 -3.05
CA ARG A 65 -11.53 -12.40 -3.70
C ARG A 65 -10.45 -12.44 -4.76
N ASN A 66 -10.50 -11.52 -5.70
CA ASN A 66 -9.55 -11.48 -6.80
C ASN A 66 -8.31 -10.67 -6.40
N PRO A 67 -7.15 -11.31 -6.20
CA PRO A 67 -5.96 -10.56 -5.77
C PRO A 67 -5.41 -9.63 -6.84
N ALA A 68 -5.83 -9.76 -8.08
CA ALA A 68 -5.40 -8.87 -9.14
C ALA A 68 -6.19 -7.57 -9.17
N ASN A 69 -7.28 -7.47 -8.42
CA ASN A 69 -8.10 -6.27 -8.36
C ASN A 69 -7.77 -5.51 -7.08
N PRO A 70 -7.16 -4.32 -7.17
CA PRO A 70 -6.77 -3.58 -5.96
C PRO A 70 -7.93 -3.35 -4.99
N ARG A 71 -9.13 -3.10 -5.51
CA ARG A 71 -10.29 -2.89 -4.64
C ARG A 71 -10.55 -4.12 -3.78
N GLU A 72 -10.38 -5.30 -4.34
CA GLU A 72 -10.66 -6.51 -3.60
C GLU A 72 -9.60 -6.84 -2.57
N LEU A 73 -8.41 -6.31 -2.73
CA LEU A 73 -7.39 -6.44 -1.70
C LEU A 73 -7.73 -5.64 -0.44
N MET A 74 -8.59 -4.64 -0.58
CA MET A 74 -8.96 -3.74 0.51
C MET A 74 -10.10 -4.24 1.37
N LEU A 75 -10.71 -5.32 0.99
CA LEU A 75 -11.91 -5.83 1.70
C LEU A 75 -11.57 -6.61 2.96
#